data_2bed74afb57912884661a2078de9d632
#
_entry.id   2bed74afb57912884661a2078de9d632
#
_cell.length_a   1.000
_cell.length_b   1.000
_cell.length_c   1.000
_cell.angle_alpha   90.00
_cell.angle_beta   90.00
_cell.angle_gamma   90.00
#
_symmetry.space_group_name_H-M   'P 1'
#
loop_
_entity.id
_entity.type
_entity.pdbx_description
1 polymer ?
#
loop_
_entity_poly.entity_id
_entity_poly.type
_entity_poly.pdbx_seq_one_letter_code
_entity_poly.pdbx_strand_id
1 'polypeptide(L)'
;VVGDLTGFGAATYLRGIDFIQVPTTLLAQVDSSVGGKTGVDFQQYKNMVGAFHQPRLVYMNLSTLSSLPAEQFACGMGEILKTGLICDGDFFRYVCCEQKEIKKLDMKQIARMVRRCCEIKAGVVERDPKEQGERALLNLGHTVGHAVEKLKNFTLLHGQCVGVGLVAAAYLSMKRGLLTKEEYQEI
;
A
#
# COMPACT_ATOMS: atom_id res chain seq x y z
N VAL A 1 -4.82 -10.57 -0.50
CA VAL A 1 -5.60 -11.70 -1.08
C VAL A 1 -6.79 -12.05 -0.19
N VAL A 2 -6.60 -12.50 1.08
CA VAL A 2 -7.74 -12.96 1.92
C VAL A 2 -8.75 -11.83 2.12
N GLY A 3 -8.31 -10.62 2.46
CA GLY A 3 -9.20 -9.47 2.67
C GLY A 3 -9.98 -9.08 1.41
N ASP A 4 -9.32 -9.09 0.26
CA ASP A 4 -9.93 -8.72 -1.03
C ASP A 4 -10.98 -9.76 -1.44
N LEU A 5 -10.64 -11.06 -1.33
CA LEU A 5 -11.55 -12.17 -1.62
C LEU A 5 -12.78 -12.14 -0.69
N THR A 6 -12.54 -11.96 0.62
CA THR A 6 -13.63 -11.88 1.62
C THR A 6 -14.52 -10.68 1.36
N GLY A 7 -13.93 -9.51 1.11
CA GLY A 7 -14.69 -8.29 0.82
C GLY A 7 -15.48 -8.38 -0.48
N PHE A 8 -14.92 -9.02 -1.52
CA PHE A 8 -15.65 -9.28 -2.77
C PHE A 8 -16.78 -10.31 -2.56
N GLY A 9 -16.51 -11.38 -1.79
CA GLY A 9 -17.53 -12.32 -1.39
C GLY A 9 -18.68 -11.65 -0.63
N ALA A 10 -18.36 -10.77 0.33
CA ALA A 10 -19.35 -9.99 1.06
C ALA A 10 -20.15 -9.05 0.14
N ALA A 11 -19.49 -8.42 -0.84
CA ALA A 11 -20.13 -7.53 -1.80
C ALA A 11 -21.14 -8.24 -2.71
N THR A 12 -20.89 -9.52 -3.03
CA THR A 12 -21.70 -10.29 -4.00
C THR A 12 -22.72 -11.22 -3.35
N TYR A 13 -22.45 -11.68 -2.11
CA TYR A 13 -23.36 -12.56 -1.39
C TYR A 13 -24.65 -11.81 -1.00
N LEU A 14 -25.80 -12.35 -1.35
CA LEU A 14 -27.13 -11.78 -1.09
C LEU A 14 -27.28 -10.28 -1.47
N ARG A 15 -26.62 -9.83 -2.53
CA ARG A 15 -26.55 -8.43 -2.99
C ARG A 15 -25.74 -7.51 -2.08
N GLY A 16 -24.92 -8.04 -1.21
CA GLY A 16 -24.04 -7.34 -0.28
C GLY A 16 -24.43 -7.56 1.17
N ILE A 17 -23.46 -8.00 1.94
CA ILE A 17 -23.55 -8.10 3.41
C ILE A 17 -22.44 -7.28 4.06
N ASP A 18 -22.66 -6.86 5.29
CA ASP A 18 -21.62 -6.19 6.09
C ASP A 18 -20.48 -7.15 6.41
N PHE A 19 -19.25 -6.60 6.48
CA PHE A 19 -18.07 -7.36 6.88
C PHE A 19 -17.10 -6.52 7.71
N ILE A 20 -16.22 -7.21 8.41
CA ILE A 20 -15.14 -6.63 9.21
C ILE A 20 -13.80 -7.08 8.63
N GLN A 21 -12.87 -6.16 8.48
CA GLN A 21 -11.48 -6.44 8.10
C GLN A 21 -10.61 -6.61 9.34
N VAL A 22 -9.81 -7.68 9.37
CA VAL A 22 -8.79 -7.92 10.42
C VAL A 22 -7.44 -8.14 9.74
N PRO A 23 -6.76 -7.07 9.28
CA PRO A 23 -5.48 -7.19 8.57
C PRO A 23 -4.37 -7.61 9.52
N THR A 24 -3.59 -8.63 9.12
CA THR A 24 -2.50 -9.20 9.92
C THR A 24 -1.11 -9.01 9.31
N THR A 25 -1.03 -8.53 8.06
CA THR A 25 0.24 -8.17 7.42
C THR A 25 0.40 -6.67 7.37
N LEU A 26 1.64 -6.18 7.36
CA LEU A 26 1.91 -4.74 7.29
C LEU A 26 1.27 -4.12 6.05
N LEU A 27 1.41 -4.74 4.87
CA LEU A 27 0.78 -4.29 3.63
C LEU A 27 -0.74 -4.14 3.78
N ALA A 28 -1.40 -5.11 4.40
CA ALA A 28 -2.84 -5.04 4.58
C ALA A 28 -3.24 -3.95 5.59
N GLN A 29 -2.46 -3.73 6.65
CA GLN A 29 -2.72 -2.69 7.64
C GLN A 29 -2.58 -1.28 7.08
N VAL A 30 -1.55 -1.02 6.26
CA VAL A 30 -1.27 0.34 5.76
C VAL A 30 -1.94 0.65 4.43
N ASP A 31 -2.39 -0.36 3.70
CA ASP A 31 -2.89 -0.18 2.33
C ASP A 31 -4.21 -0.92 2.07
N SER A 32 -4.21 -2.23 1.86
CA SER A 32 -5.33 -2.92 1.23
C SER A 32 -6.62 -2.96 2.07
N SER A 33 -6.55 -2.84 3.40
CA SER A 33 -7.75 -2.82 4.25
C SER A 33 -8.48 -1.47 4.26
N VAL A 34 -7.89 -0.41 3.71
CA VAL A 34 -8.47 0.94 3.69
C VAL A 34 -8.87 1.30 2.26
N GLY A 35 -10.13 1.70 2.07
CA GLY A 35 -10.60 2.25 0.80
C GLY A 35 -11.56 1.37 0.00
N GLY A 36 -11.96 0.20 0.56
CA GLY A 36 -13.07 -0.61 0.05
C GLY A 36 -12.88 -1.21 -1.34
N LYS A 37 -11.70 -1.16 -1.94
CA LYS A 37 -11.39 -1.90 -3.15
C LYS A 37 -11.29 -3.37 -2.80
N THR A 38 -12.22 -4.19 -3.29
CA THR A 38 -12.23 -5.63 -3.10
C THR A 38 -12.25 -6.30 -4.47
N GLY A 39 -11.61 -7.46 -4.60
CA GLY A 39 -11.54 -8.10 -5.90
C GLY A 39 -10.78 -9.40 -5.89
N VAL A 40 -10.82 -10.05 -7.04
CA VAL A 40 -10.14 -11.30 -7.30
C VAL A 40 -9.41 -11.24 -8.64
N ASP A 41 -8.36 -12.00 -8.72
CA ASP A 41 -7.65 -12.19 -9.98
C ASP A 41 -8.51 -13.07 -10.89
N PHE A 42 -8.53 -12.72 -12.17
CA PHE A 42 -9.24 -13.49 -13.17
C PHE A 42 -8.30 -13.79 -14.35
N GLN A 43 -8.14 -15.06 -14.66
CA GLN A 43 -7.16 -15.56 -15.62
C GLN A 43 -5.74 -15.09 -15.26
N GLN A 44 -5.10 -14.27 -16.10
CA GLN A 44 -3.75 -13.75 -15.90
C GLN A 44 -3.73 -12.28 -15.47
N TYR A 45 -4.89 -11.73 -15.10
CA TYR A 45 -5.03 -10.32 -14.74
C TYR A 45 -5.38 -10.17 -13.27
N LYS A 46 -4.62 -9.34 -12.56
CA LYS A 46 -4.88 -9.01 -11.15
C LYS A 46 -6.09 -8.10 -10.99
N ASN A 47 -6.91 -8.36 -9.98
CA ASN A 47 -8.01 -7.52 -9.52
C ASN A 47 -9.02 -7.11 -10.60
N MET A 48 -9.19 -7.91 -11.66
CA MET A 48 -10.06 -7.58 -12.78
C MET A 48 -11.55 -7.69 -12.46
N VAL A 49 -11.90 -8.51 -11.50
CA VAL A 49 -13.28 -8.68 -11.05
C VAL A 49 -13.37 -8.23 -9.60
N GLY A 50 -14.13 -7.18 -9.35
CA GLY A 50 -14.16 -6.60 -8.00
C GLY A 50 -15.33 -5.65 -7.80
N ALA A 51 -15.43 -5.12 -6.59
CA ALA A 51 -16.42 -4.15 -6.19
C ALA A 51 -15.82 -3.12 -5.21
N PHE A 52 -16.39 -1.93 -5.20
CA PHE A 52 -16.17 -1.00 -4.10
C PHE A 52 -17.14 -1.35 -2.97
N HIS A 53 -16.63 -1.98 -1.92
CA HIS A 53 -17.41 -2.39 -0.76
C HIS A 53 -16.64 -2.08 0.52
N GLN A 54 -17.10 -1.10 1.30
CA GLN A 54 -16.42 -0.64 2.50
C GLN A 54 -16.71 -1.60 3.66
N PRO A 55 -15.67 -1.99 4.45
CA PRO A 55 -15.90 -2.71 5.69
C PRO A 55 -16.58 -1.81 6.73
N ARG A 56 -17.37 -2.39 7.61
CA ARG A 56 -17.96 -1.68 8.75
C ARG A 56 -16.92 -1.32 9.82
N LEU A 57 -15.88 -2.11 9.92
CA LEU A 57 -14.79 -1.92 10.85
C LEU A 57 -13.50 -2.51 10.27
N VAL A 58 -12.39 -1.83 10.49
CA VAL A 58 -11.05 -2.37 10.30
C VAL A 58 -10.38 -2.47 11.66
N TYR A 59 -10.19 -3.69 12.15
CA TYR A 59 -9.54 -3.96 13.43
C TYR A 59 -8.08 -4.37 13.21
N MET A 60 -7.14 -3.56 13.67
CA MET A 60 -5.70 -3.79 13.51
C MET A 60 -5.06 -4.16 14.85
N ASN A 61 -4.50 -5.37 14.92
CA ASN A 61 -3.64 -5.77 16.03
C ASN A 61 -2.18 -5.77 15.54
N LEU A 62 -1.41 -4.77 15.96
CA LEU A 62 -0.02 -4.61 15.52
C LEU A 62 0.89 -5.74 16.00
N SER A 63 0.53 -6.46 17.06
CA SER A 63 1.34 -7.60 17.56
C SER A 63 1.45 -8.74 16.55
N THR A 64 0.52 -8.82 15.57
CA THR A 64 0.60 -9.81 14.48
C THR A 64 1.85 -9.65 13.63
N LEU A 65 2.43 -8.44 13.59
CA LEU A 65 3.65 -8.16 12.84
C LEU A 65 4.89 -8.85 13.41
N SER A 66 4.86 -9.27 14.68
CA SER A 66 5.99 -9.99 15.29
C SER A 66 6.24 -11.37 14.68
N SER A 67 5.21 -11.98 14.10
CA SER A 67 5.31 -13.26 13.40
C SER A 67 5.37 -13.13 11.88
N LEU A 68 5.32 -11.90 11.36
CA LEU A 68 5.34 -11.65 9.93
C LEU A 68 6.76 -11.89 9.36
N PRO A 69 6.92 -12.70 8.31
CA PRO A 69 8.22 -12.88 7.65
C PRO A 69 8.81 -11.55 7.18
N ALA A 70 10.15 -11.40 7.30
CA ALA A 70 10.85 -10.16 6.96
C ALA A 70 10.57 -9.66 5.53
N GLU A 71 10.44 -10.57 4.57
CA GLU A 71 10.10 -10.22 3.19
C GLU A 71 8.69 -9.61 3.08
N GLN A 72 7.72 -10.14 3.82
CA GLN A 72 6.36 -9.61 3.85
C GLN A 72 6.30 -8.26 4.57
N PHE A 73 7.14 -8.08 5.60
CA PHE A 73 7.30 -6.78 6.24
C PHE A 73 7.88 -5.75 5.26
N ALA A 74 8.96 -6.11 4.54
CA ALA A 74 9.56 -5.26 3.51
C ALA A 74 8.57 -4.91 2.38
N CYS A 75 7.68 -5.84 2.03
CA CYS A 75 6.61 -5.59 1.07
C CYS A 75 5.67 -4.45 1.55
N GLY A 76 5.27 -4.46 2.82
CA GLY A 76 4.48 -3.37 3.40
C GLY A 76 5.22 -2.03 3.44
N MET A 77 6.54 -2.06 3.68
CA MET A 77 7.37 -0.84 3.69
C MET A 77 7.37 -0.12 2.34
N GLY A 78 7.30 -0.84 1.22
CA GLY A 78 7.19 -0.24 -0.12
C GLY A 78 5.97 0.70 -0.24
N GLU A 79 4.82 0.28 0.27
CA GLU A 79 3.59 1.08 0.27
C GLU A 79 3.67 2.27 1.25
N ILE A 80 4.33 2.10 2.38
CA ILE A 80 4.56 3.18 3.36
C ILE A 80 5.41 4.29 2.76
N LEU A 81 6.54 3.92 2.13
CA LEU A 81 7.42 4.87 1.45
C LEU A 81 6.69 5.59 0.31
N LYS A 82 5.92 4.86 -0.49
CA LYS A 82 5.05 5.44 -1.53
C LYS A 82 4.10 6.49 -0.95
N THR A 83 3.41 6.15 0.13
CA THR A 83 2.45 7.05 0.79
C THR A 83 3.12 8.33 1.27
N GLY A 84 4.31 8.23 1.87
CA GLY A 84 5.11 9.37 2.29
C GLY A 84 5.52 10.26 1.11
N LEU A 85 6.06 9.66 0.05
CA LEU A 85 6.49 10.39 -1.15
C LEU A 85 5.36 11.16 -1.84
N ILE A 86 4.14 10.62 -1.83
CA ILE A 86 2.98 11.26 -2.48
C ILE A 86 2.40 12.39 -1.63
N CYS A 87 2.23 12.15 -0.33
CA CYS A 87 1.34 12.96 0.49
C CYS A 87 2.03 13.67 1.66
N ASP A 88 3.20 13.21 2.11
CA ASP A 88 3.82 13.70 3.35
C ASP A 88 5.34 13.44 3.37
N GLY A 89 6.10 14.40 2.84
CA GLY A 89 7.57 14.31 2.79
C GLY A 89 8.23 14.21 4.16
N ASP A 90 7.66 14.83 5.20
CA ASP A 90 8.18 14.73 6.56
C ASP A 90 7.96 13.33 7.14
N PHE A 91 6.83 12.72 6.81
CA PHE A 91 6.58 11.33 7.15
C PHE A 91 7.54 10.37 6.41
N PHE A 92 7.83 10.63 5.13
CA PHE A 92 8.83 9.87 4.38
C PHE A 92 10.20 9.92 5.08
N ARG A 93 10.69 11.14 5.41
CA ARG A 93 11.97 11.32 6.11
C ARG A 93 11.97 10.66 7.49
N TYR A 94 10.86 10.77 8.22
CA TYR A 94 10.70 10.08 9.50
C TYR A 94 10.90 8.57 9.36
N VAL A 95 10.25 7.92 8.38
CA VAL A 95 10.38 6.48 8.14
C VAL A 95 11.82 6.10 7.79
N CYS A 96 12.50 6.90 6.97
CA CYS A 96 13.91 6.69 6.61
C CYS A 96 14.84 6.84 7.82
N CYS A 97 14.62 7.84 8.68
CA CYS A 97 15.42 8.06 9.88
C CYS A 97 15.25 6.94 10.91
N GLU A 98 14.01 6.50 11.13
CA GLU A 98 13.67 5.51 12.16
C GLU A 98 13.77 4.05 11.67
N GLN A 99 14.31 3.80 10.46
CA GLN A 99 14.36 2.47 9.85
C GLN A 99 14.97 1.38 10.74
N LYS A 100 15.95 1.73 11.61
CA LYS A 100 16.59 0.77 12.51
C LYS A 100 15.64 0.28 13.60
N GLU A 101 14.87 1.18 14.20
CA GLU A 101 13.93 0.87 15.27
C GLU A 101 12.67 0.19 14.67
N ILE A 102 12.24 0.63 13.49
CA ILE A 102 11.16 -0.03 12.73
C ILE A 102 11.54 -1.49 12.42
N LYS A 103 12.77 -1.76 11.97
CA LYS A 103 13.26 -3.13 11.70
C LYS A 103 13.36 -3.99 12.95
N LYS A 104 13.56 -3.40 14.12
CA LYS A 104 13.54 -4.10 15.43
C LYS A 104 12.11 -4.33 15.93
N LEU A 105 11.09 -3.89 15.19
CA LEU A 105 9.68 -3.94 15.57
C LEU A 105 9.39 -3.15 16.86
N ASP A 106 10.02 -1.97 17.03
CA ASP A 106 9.60 -1.05 18.08
C ASP A 106 8.14 -0.66 17.88
N MET A 107 7.27 -1.13 18.77
CA MET A 107 5.82 -1.01 18.62
C MET A 107 5.34 0.44 18.65
N LYS A 108 6.08 1.36 19.26
CA LYS A 108 5.75 2.79 19.26
C LYS A 108 5.97 3.39 17.87
N GLN A 109 7.10 3.06 17.23
CA GLN A 109 7.39 3.53 15.87
C GLN A 109 6.45 2.88 14.85
N ILE A 110 6.19 1.58 15.00
CA ILE A 110 5.22 0.85 14.15
C ILE A 110 3.82 1.47 14.25
N ALA A 111 3.34 1.71 15.46
CA ALA A 111 2.00 2.30 15.67
C ALA A 111 1.89 3.70 15.04
N ARG A 112 2.92 4.54 15.20
CA ARG A 112 2.98 5.87 14.59
C ARG A 112 2.94 5.78 13.06
N MET A 113 3.74 4.89 12.50
CA MET A 113 3.86 4.68 11.06
C MET A 113 2.53 4.17 10.45
N VAL A 114 1.96 3.11 11.00
CA VAL A 114 0.69 2.53 10.53
C VAL A 114 -0.44 3.54 10.64
N ARG A 115 -0.56 4.21 11.79
CA ARG A 115 -1.58 5.24 11.99
C ARG A 115 -1.48 6.34 10.93
N ARG A 116 -0.27 6.86 10.68
CA ARG A 116 -0.10 7.95 9.71
C ARG A 116 -0.47 7.52 8.28
N CYS A 117 -0.09 6.31 7.86
CA CYS A 117 -0.52 5.76 6.58
C CYS A 117 -2.04 5.66 6.47
N CYS A 118 -2.71 5.16 7.51
CA CYS A 118 -4.17 5.05 7.53
C CYS A 118 -4.84 6.41 7.45
N GLU A 119 -4.36 7.42 8.20
CA GLU A 119 -4.88 8.80 8.16
C GLU A 119 -4.76 9.40 6.76
N ILE A 120 -3.58 9.29 6.14
CA ILE A 120 -3.35 9.80 4.78
C ILE A 120 -4.28 9.10 3.78
N LYS A 121 -4.29 7.77 3.80
CA LYS A 121 -5.09 7.02 2.84
C LYS A 121 -6.59 7.23 3.02
N ALA A 122 -7.07 7.26 4.26
CA ALA A 122 -8.47 7.54 4.56
C ALA A 122 -8.88 8.91 4.01
N GLY A 123 -8.09 9.95 4.24
CA GLY A 123 -8.36 11.29 3.69
C GLY A 123 -8.41 11.32 2.16
N VAL A 124 -7.52 10.60 1.47
CA VAL A 124 -7.58 10.50 -0.01
C VAL A 124 -8.84 9.76 -0.45
N VAL A 125 -9.18 8.65 0.21
CA VAL A 125 -10.37 7.85 -0.10
C VAL A 125 -11.67 8.61 0.15
N GLU A 126 -11.74 9.42 1.21
CA GLU A 126 -12.91 10.27 1.50
C GLU A 126 -13.16 11.29 0.40
N ARG A 127 -12.10 11.89 -0.16
CA ARG A 127 -12.22 12.87 -1.24
C ARG A 127 -12.46 12.24 -2.61
N ASP A 128 -11.97 11.02 -2.83
CA ASP A 128 -12.10 10.30 -4.10
C ASP A 128 -12.38 8.80 -3.89
N PRO A 129 -13.59 8.42 -3.44
CA PRO A 129 -13.90 7.04 -3.09
C PRO A 129 -13.87 6.08 -4.29
N LYS A 130 -14.06 6.58 -5.52
CA LYS A 130 -14.12 5.76 -6.75
C LYS A 130 -12.88 5.86 -7.64
N GLU A 131 -11.81 6.57 -7.17
CA GLU A 131 -10.55 6.73 -7.93
C GLU A 131 -10.74 7.33 -9.32
N GLN A 132 -11.45 8.45 -9.36
CA GLN A 132 -11.68 9.21 -10.59
C GLN A 132 -10.78 10.45 -10.70
N GLY A 133 -9.94 10.70 -9.70
CA GLY A 133 -9.08 11.88 -9.62
C GLY A 133 -7.86 11.67 -8.72
N GLU A 134 -7.81 12.34 -7.56
CA GLU A 134 -6.66 12.38 -6.63
C GLU A 134 -6.18 10.99 -6.20
N ARG A 135 -7.09 10.05 -5.99
CA ARG A 135 -6.74 8.69 -5.54
C ARG A 135 -5.86 7.94 -6.53
N ALA A 136 -5.86 8.32 -7.81
CA ALA A 136 -4.95 7.75 -8.82
C ALA A 136 -3.47 8.00 -8.49
N LEU A 137 -3.13 9.03 -7.71
CA LEU A 137 -1.77 9.29 -7.24
C LEU A 137 -1.22 8.13 -6.40
N LEU A 138 -2.09 7.39 -5.69
CA LEU A 138 -1.70 6.21 -4.92
C LEU A 138 -1.12 5.07 -5.79
N ASN A 139 -1.18 5.20 -7.13
CA ASN A 139 -0.55 4.29 -8.07
C ASN A 139 0.86 4.72 -8.50
N LEU A 140 1.49 5.69 -7.82
CA LEU A 140 2.90 6.05 -8.07
C LEU A 140 3.78 4.79 -7.98
N GLY A 141 4.66 4.61 -8.95
CA GLY A 141 5.53 3.43 -9.04
C GLY A 141 4.86 2.16 -9.59
N HIS A 142 3.52 2.07 -9.62
CA HIS A 142 2.81 0.85 -10.01
C HIS A 142 2.96 0.50 -11.50
N THR A 143 3.07 1.48 -12.40
CA THR A 143 3.23 1.21 -13.84
C THR A 143 4.48 0.38 -14.11
N VAL A 144 5.62 0.80 -13.58
CA VAL A 144 6.89 0.07 -13.69
C VAL A 144 6.88 -1.15 -12.77
N GLY A 145 6.37 -1.02 -11.55
CA GLY A 145 6.26 -2.10 -10.57
C GLY A 145 5.51 -3.31 -11.11
N HIS A 146 4.33 -3.13 -11.67
CA HIS A 146 3.55 -4.22 -12.27
C HIS A 146 4.24 -4.86 -13.50
N ALA A 147 4.95 -4.05 -14.30
CA ALA A 147 5.74 -4.59 -15.40
C ALA A 147 6.87 -5.50 -14.89
N VAL A 148 7.58 -5.07 -13.83
CA VAL A 148 8.63 -5.88 -13.18
C VAL A 148 8.04 -7.15 -12.55
N GLU A 149 6.91 -7.04 -11.87
CA GLU A 149 6.18 -8.17 -11.27
C GLU A 149 5.87 -9.24 -12.32
N LYS A 150 5.32 -8.83 -13.46
CA LYS A 150 4.99 -9.71 -14.58
C LYS A 150 6.25 -10.33 -15.23
N LEU A 151 7.29 -9.53 -15.48
CA LEU A 151 8.56 -9.99 -16.05
C LEU A 151 9.27 -11.01 -15.16
N LYS A 152 9.10 -10.90 -13.83
CA LYS A 152 9.64 -11.84 -12.84
C LYS A 152 8.70 -13.00 -12.52
N ASN A 153 7.65 -13.21 -13.32
CA ASN A 153 6.66 -14.28 -13.10
C ASN A 153 6.13 -14.31 -11.66
N PHE A 154 5.90 -13.13 -11.07
CA PHE A 154 5.38 -12.94 -9.71
C PHE A 154 6.24 -13.57 -8.61
N THR A 155 7.54 -13.78 -8.84
CA THR A 155 8.49 -14.26 -7.83
C THR A 155 8.92 -13.18 -6.85
N LEU A 156 8.79 -11.90 -7.23
CA LEU A 156 9.00 -10.76 -6.36
C LEU A 156 7.67 -10.32 -5.75
N LEU A 157 7.73 -9.89 -4.49
CA LEU A 157 6.56 -9.38 -3.80
C LEU A 157 6.15 -8.00 -4.32
N HIS A 158 4.86 -7.70 -4.27
CA HIS A 158 4.27 -6.47 -4.78
C HIS A 158 5.00 -5.19 -4.34
N GLY A 159 5.18 -4.99 -3.03
CA GLY A 159 5.84 -3.79 -2.52
C GLY A 159 7.32 -3.68 -2.88
N GLN A 160 8.01 -4.80 -3.14
CA GLN A 160 9.38 -4.77 -3.70
C GLN A 160 9.36 -4.19 -5.12
N CYS A 161 8.41 -4.64 -5.93
CA CYS A 161 8.23 -4.14 -7.30
C CYS A 161 7.80 -2.67 -7.31
N VAL A 162 6.93 -2.27 -6.38
CA VAL A 162 6.54 -0.86 -6.19
C VAL A 162 7.75 -0.02 -5.81
N GLY A 163 8.63 -0.48 -4.90
CA GLY A 163 9.87 0.20 -4.55
C GLY A 163 10.76 0.47 -5.77
N VAL A 164 10.96 -0.53 -6.63
CA VAL A 164 11.69 -0.35 -7.92
C VAL A 164 11.00 0.69 -8.79
N GLY A 165 9.66 0.64 -8.84
CA GLY A 165 8.86 1.59 -9.60
C GLY A 165 8.94 3.02 -9.09
N LEU A 166 9.04 3.22 -7.76
CA LEU A 166 9.23 4.54 -7.14
C LEU A 166 10.57 5.16 -7.57
N VAL A 167 11.66 4.40 -7.49
CA VAL A 167 12.99 4.86 -7.93
C VAL A 167 12.99 5.21 -9.42
N ALA A 168 12.34 4.38 -10.26
CA ALA A 168 12.22 4.65 -11.69
C ALA A 168 11.40 5.93 -11.97
N ALA A 169 10.30 6.14 -11.27
CA ALA A 169 9.48 7.34 -11.39
C ALA A 169 10.24 8.60 -10.94
N ALA A 170 10.96 8.52 -9.82
CA ALA A 170 11.81 9.61 -9.32
C ALA A 170 12.93 9.95 -10.32
N TYR A 171 13.60 8.94 -10.90
CA TYR A 171 14.61 9.14 -11.94
C TYR A 171 14.03 9.87 -13.18
N LEU A 172 12.88 9.44 -13.65
CA LEU A 172 12.21 10.09 -14.78
C LEU A 172 11.80 11.53 -14.45
N SER A 173 11.32 11.78 -13.23
CA SER A 173 10.98 13.11 -12.74
C SER A 173 12.21 14.02 -12.70
N MET A 174 13.35 13.52 -12.21
CA MET A 174 14.63 14.24 -12.25
C MET A 174 15.06 14.56 -13.69
N LYS A 175 14.98 13.57 -14.60
CA LYS A 175 15.33 13.79 -16.01
C LYS A 175 14.44 14.82 -16.71
N ARG A 176 13.22 14.99 -16.24
CA ARG A 176 12.27 16.01 -16.72
C ARG A 176 12.41 17.37 -16.02
N GLY A 177 13.32 17.51 -15.08
CA GLY A 177 13.52 18.73 -14.29
C GLY A 177 12.42 19.00 -13.26
N LEU A 178 11.65 17.97 -12.88
CA LEU A 178 10.62 18.05 -11.85
C LEU A 178 11.16 17.76 -10.44
N LEU A 179 12.30 17.08 -10.36
CA LEU A 179 13.07 16.86 -9.14
C LEU A 179 14.51 17.29 -9.39
N THR A 180 15.17 17.80 -8.35
CA THR A 180 16.61 18.02 -8.35
C THR A 180 17.35 16.68 -8.24
N LYS A 181 18.65 16.70 -8.48
CA LYS A 181 19.49 15.51 -8.29
C LYS A 181 19.56 15.09 -6.82
N GLU A 182 19.58 16.08 -5.93
CA GLU A 182 19.63 15.90 -4.48
C GLU A 182 18.33 15.23 -3.98
N GLU A 183 17.18 15.73 -4.41
CA GLU A 183 15.86 15.12 -4.09
C GLU A 183 15.75 13.69 -4.62
N TYR A 184 16.23 13.42 -5.83
CA TYR A 184 16.30 12.06 -6.36
C TYR A 184 17.20 11.13 -5.52
N GLN A 185 18.30 11.65 -4.98
CA GLN A 185 19.21 10.85 -4.15
C GLN A 185 18.67 10.58 -2.75
N GLU A 186 17.70 11.37 -2.29
CA GLU A 186 16.99 11.14 -1.03
C GLU A 186 16.01 9.97 -1.13
N ILE A 187 15.48 9.71 -2.32
CA ILE A 187 14.53 8.64 -2.63
C ILE A 187 15.25 7.32 -2.94
#